data_58cbc4b7214d2d981af8ab47b9c3ca0b
#
_entry.id   58cbc4b7214d2d981af8ab47b9c3ca0b
#
_cell.length_a   1.000
_cell.length_b   1.000
_cell.length_c   1.000
_cell.angle_alpha   90.00
_cell.angle_beta   90.00
_cell.angle_gamma   90.00
#
_symmetry.space_group_name_H-M   'P 1'
#
loop_
_entity.id
_entity.type
_entity.pdbx_description
1 polymer ?
#
loop_
_entity_poly.entity_id
_entity_poly.type
_entity_poly.pdbx_seq_one_letter_code
_entity_poly.pdbx_strand_id
1 'polypeptide(L)'
;MSHLEGTFPVPTAISQRRLSQISPLILQSEIRSMSVECDRVGGINLAQGVCDTELPLLAAQGAIEAIHSGQNTYTRLDGIAPLREAISIKLDDYNGIQADPESQLLVTAGATGALYAACLALLNPGDEVVLFEPFYGYHWSTLLSVRTVPVPVTLDAPYWRLDLDRLRAAITPRTRAILVSTPSNPCGKVFSLEELEAVANLALEYDLFVFTDEIYEYFLFDGRRHVSLATLPGMAERTITISGLSKTFSMTGWRIGYLTASSQWIPTIGYFHDLVYVCAPGPFQYGAATGMVSLATSFYEELSRDYQQKRDQLCAALLDSGLTPSVPEGAYYVLADASRISGQTGAQKARTLLAATGVAAVAGTAFFTSGGDNLLRFCFGKRPEALDRACAALRSL
;
A
#
# COMPACT_ATOMS: atom_id res chain seq x y z
N MET A 1 -21.08 53.31 4.38
CA MET A 1 -20.87 51.86 4.47
C MET A 1 -21.39 51.28 3.19
N SER A 2 -20.53 51.09 2.20
CA SER A 2 -20.85 50.49 0.91
C SER A 2 -20.19 49.12 0.83
N HIS A 3 -21.02 48.07 0.75
CA HIS A 3 -20.61 46.72 0.58
C HIS A 3 -19.95 46.54 -0.79
N LEU A 4 -18.65 46.22 -0.81
CA LEU A 4 -17.96 45.67 -1.97
C LEU A 4 -18.15 44.16 -1.93
N GLU A 5 -19.25 43.67 -2.52
CA GLU A 5 -19.36 42.26 -2.94
C GLU A 5 -18.56 42.08 -4.21
N GLY A 6 -17.30 41.74 -4.05
CA GLY A 6 -16.47 41.26 -5.14
C GLY A 6 -16.77 39.77 -5.41
N THR A 7 -17.73 39.51 -6.30
CA THR A 7 -17.89 38.16 -6.88
C THR A 7 -16.68 37.85 -7.77
N PHE A 8 -15.77 37.02 -7.27
CA PHE A 8 -14.76 36.42 -8.14
C PHE A 8 -15.46 35.58 -9.21
N PRO A 9 -15.21 35.84 -10.50
CA PRO A 9 -15.81 35.03 -11.55
C PRO A 9 -15.33 33.60 -11.38
N VAL A 10 -16.26 32.68 -11.17
CA VAL A 10 -15.97 31.22 -11.26
C VAL A 10 -15.50 30.96 -12.69
N PRO A 11 -14.29 30.40 -12.91
CA PRO A 11 -13.80 30.14 -14.25
C PRO A 11 -14.73 29.11 -14.92
N THR A 12 -15.44 29.55 -15.95
CA THR A 12 -16.18 28.67 -16.86
C THR A 12 -15.19 27.77 -17.56
N ALA A 13 -15.30 26.46 -17.31
CA ALA A 13 -14.55 25.38 -17.96
C ALA A 13 -13.04 25.66 -18.13
N ILE A 14 -12.23 25.16 -17.21
CA ILE A 14 -10.76 25.08 -17.41
C ILE A 14 -10.55 24.29 -18.68
N SER A 15 -10.07 24.94 -19.73
CA SER A 15 -9.73 24.28 -20.99
C SER A 15 -8.74 23.13 -20.70
N GLN A 16 -9.00 21.91 -21.18
CA GLN A 16 -8.10 20.77 -21.06
C GLN A 16 -6.67 21.07 -21.54
N ARG A 17 -6.50 22.07 -22.40
CA ARG A 17 -5.20 22.54 -22.88
C ARG A 17 -4.34 23.23 -21.80
N ARG A 18 -4.86 23.49 -20.60
CA ARG A 18 -4.12 24.09 -19.47
C ARG A 18 -3.62 23.04 -18.47
N LEU A 19 -4.06 21.80 -18.57
CA LEU A 19 -3.57 20.71 -17.76
C LEU A 19 -2.27 20.14 -18.31
N SER A 20 -1.45 19.54 -17.43
CA SER A 20 -0.26 18.80 -17.88
C SER A 20 -0.68 17.57 -18.68
N GLN A 21 0.23 17.08 -19.55
CA GLN A 21 -0.03 15.91 -20.39
C GLN A 21 -0.34 14.63 -19.59
N ILE A 22 0.17 14.52 -18.37
CA ILE A 22 -0.09 13.35 -17.49
C ILE A 22 -1.40 13.47 -16.72
N SER A 23 -1.97 14.68 -16.56
CA SER A 23 -3.19 14.87 -15.76
C SER A 23 -4.36 13.97 -16.16
N PRO A 24 -4.64 13.71 -17.45
CA PRO A 24 -5.71 12.80 -17.86
C PRO A 24 -5.44 11.33 -17.51
N LEU A 25 -4.17 10.96 -17.25
CA LEU A 25 -3.76 9.61 -16.93
C LEU A 25 -3.89 9.32 -15.42
N ILE A 26 -3.96 10.37 -14.59
CA ILE A 26 -4.07 10.25 -13.13
C ILE A 26 -5.56 10.38 -12.77
N LEU A 27 -6.21 9.23 -12.69
CA LEU A 27 -7.64 9.15 -12.38
C LEU A 27 -7.86 9.03 -10.86
N GLN A 28 -8.99 9.57 -10.41
CA GLN A 28 -9.42 9.35 -9.04
C GLN A 28 -9.69 7.85 -8.82
N SER A 29 -9.20 7.34 -7.70
CA SER A 29 -9.41 5.94 -7.33
C SER A 29 -10.90 5.58 -7.22
N GLU A 30 -11.32 4.49 -7.86
CA GLU A 30 -12.66 3.90 -7.74
C GLU A 30 -13.02 3.55 -6.28
N ILE A 31 -11.99 3.28 -5.45
CA ILE A 31 -12.13 3.04 -4.01
C ILE A 31 -12.83 4.22 -3.33
N ARG A 32 -12.45 5.46 -3.70
CA ARG A 32 -13.03 6.66 -3.10
C ARG A 32 -14.47 6.90 -3.57
N SER A 33 -14.76 6.68 -4.84
CA SER A 33 -16.13 6.84 -5.36
C SER A 33 -17.09 5.84 -4.72
N MET A 34 -16.67 4.60 -4.56
CA MET A 34 -17.46 3.56 -3.89
C MET A 34 -17.67 3.85 -2.39
N SER A 35 -16.67 4.43 -1.72
CA SER A 35 -16.83 4.87 -0.32
C SER A 35 -17.92 5.94 -0.19
N VAL A 36 -17.94 6.93 -1.09
CA VAL A 36 -18.99 7.96 -1.10
C VAL A 36 -20.38 7.36 -1.38
N GLU A 37 -20.49 6.42 -2.33
CA GLU A 37 -21.75 5.72 -2.60
C GLU A 37 -22.21 4.91 -1.38
N CYS A 38 -21.30 4.24 -0.68
CA CYS A 38 -21.56 3.49 0.55
C CYS A 38 -22.11 4.39 1.67
N ASP A 39 -21.45 5.53 1.90
CA ASP A 39 -21.85 6.49 2.95
C ASP A 39 -23.27 7.04 2.69
N ARG A 40 -23.62 7.28 1.42
CA ARG A 40 -24.97 7.77 1.03
C ARG A 40 -26.09 6.82 1.40
N VAL A 41 -25.84 5.52 1.44
CA VAL A 41 -26.85 4.49 1.79
C VAL A 41 -26.70 3.99 3.24
N GLY A 42 -25.77 4.54 4.01
CA GLY A 42 -25.50 4.07 5.37
C GLY A 42 -24.96 2.64 5.40
N GLY A 43 -24.23 2.24 4.34
CA GLY A 43 -23.74 0.88 4.13
C GLY A 43 -22.50 0.54 4.98
N ILE A 44 -22.01 -0.68 4.82
CA ILE A 44 -20.79 -1.18 5.46
C ILE A 44 -19.65 -1.13 4.45
N ASN A 45 -18.65 -0.29 4.70
CA ASN A 45 -17.59 -0.02 3.73
C ASN A 45 -16.44 -1.04 3.84
N LEU A 46 -16.49 -2.11 3.03
CA LEU A 46 -15.37 -3.03 2.79
C LEU A 46 -14.55 -2.64 1.53
N ALA A 47 -14.92 -1.53 0.86
CA ALA A 47 -14.18 -1.03 -0.31
C ALA A 47 -12.87 -0.36 0.11
N GLN A 48 -12.88 0.43 1.17
CA GLN A 48 -11.73 1.21 1.59
C GLN A 48 -10.77 0.40 2.49
N GLY A 49 -9.51 0.36 2.09
CA GLY A 49 -8.43 -0.31 2.83
C GLY A 49 -7.90 0.53 4.01
N VAL A 50 -8.77 0.84 4.95
CA VAL A 50 -8.42 1.53 6.19
C VAL A 50 -8.61 0.55 7.34
N CYS A 51 -7.57 0.41 8.17
CA CYS A 51 -7.69 -0.24 9.47
C CYS A 51 -8.54 0.66 10.36
N ASP A 52 -9.69 0.19 10.80
CA ASP A 52 -10.53 0.85 11.79
C ASP A 52 -10.35 0.25 13.19
N THR A 53 -9.32 -0.58 13.35
CA THR A 53 -8.84 -1.10 14.62
C THR A 53 -8.14 0.00 15.43
N GLU A 54 -7.96 -0.23 16.72
CA GLU A 54 -7.45 0.80 17.62
C GLU A 54 -5.96 1.08 17.41
N LEU A 55 -5.59 2.35 17.55
CA LEU A 55 -4.21 2.79 17.63
C LEU A 55 -3.59 2.27 18.94
N PRO A 56 -2.35 1.71 18.95
CA PRO A 56 -1.68 1.35 20.18
C PRO A 56 -1.56 2.53 21.14
N LEU A 57 -2.01 2.34 22.39
CA LEU A 57 -2.07 3.42 23.39
C LEU A 57 -0.71 4.07 23.64
N LEU A 58 0.35 3.28 23.67
CA LEU A 58 1.73 3.79 23.89
C LEU A 58 2.19 4.71 22.75
N ALA A 59 1.82 4.41 21.50
CA ALA A 59 2.10 5.29 20.39
C ALA A 59 1.31 6.61 20.50
N ALA A 60 0.03 6.54 20.88
CA ALA A 60 -0.79 7.73 21.12
C ALA A 60 -0.21 8.61 22.23
N GLN A 61 0.19 8.03 23.34
CA GLN A 61 0.81 8.74 24.47
C GLN A 61 2.11 9.44 24.07
N GLY A 62 2.99 8.75 23.34
CA GLY A 62 4.24 9.33 22.86
C GLY A 62 4.01 10.55 21.95
N ALA A 63 3.00 10.52 21.09
CA ALA A 63 2.65 11.67 20.25
C ALA A 63 2.09 12.84 21.05
N ILE A 64 1.21 12.58 22.03
CA ILE A 64 0.65 13.59 22.95
C ILE A 64 1.77 14.26 23.74
N GLU A 65 2.69 13.50 24.30
CA GLU A 65 3.84 14.01 25.04
C GLU A 65 4.75 14.88 24.15
N ALA A 66 5.02 14.46 22.92
CA ALA A 66 5.80 15.23 21.96
C ALA A 66 5.15 16.59 21.67
N ILE A 67 3.82 16.65 21.48
CA ILE A 67 3.07 17.90 21.29
C ILE A 67 3.23 18.82 22.51
N HIS A 68 3.03 18.29 23.71
CA HIS A 68 3.12 19.07 24.94
C HIS A 68 4.55 19.52 25.28
N SER A 69 5.57 18.74 24.95
CA SER A 69 6.97 19.09 25.14
C SER A 69 7.55 20.00 24.05
N GLY A 70 6.72 20.46 23.11
CA GLY A 70 7.11 21.45 22.11
C GLY A 70 7.79 20.88 20.86
N GLN A 71 7.73 19.58 20.62
CA GLN A 71 8.29 18.93 19.42
C GLN A 71 7.40 19.16 18.17
N ASN A 72 7.08 20.43 17.88
CA ASN A 72 6.12 20.82 16.84
C ASN A 72 6.78 21.51 15.64
N THR A 73 8.11 21.58 15.60
CA THR A 73 8.87 22.17 14.51
C THR A 73 9.32 21.13 13.49
N TYR A 74 9.96 21.58 12.42
CA TYR A 74 10.59 20.65 11.45
C TYR A 74 11.62 19.77 12.13
N THR A 75 11.65 18.50 11.73
CA THR A 75 12.72 17.56 12.08
C THR A 75 13.79 17.55 11.01
N ARG A 76 14.87 16.79 11.20
CA ARG A 76 15.76 16.45 10.10
C ARG A 76 14.95 15.83 8.95
N LEU A 77 15.39 16.04 7.73
CA LEU A 77 14.71 15.53 6.53
C LEU A 77 14.55 13.99 6.53
N ASP A 78 15.50 13.29 7.14
CA ASP A 78 15.53 11.83 7.28
C ASP A 78 14.83 11.30 8.53
N GLY A 79 14.25 12.20 9.33
CA GLY A 79 13.49 11.89 10.54
C GLY A 79 14.28 11.97 11.83
N ILE A 80 13.60 11.81 12.96
CA ILE A 80 14.22 11.87 14.29
C ILE A 80 15.07 10.63 14.56
N ALA A 81 16.21 10.81 15.27
CA ALA A 81 17.10 9.70 15.60
C ALA A 81 16.42 8.55 16.35
N PRO A 82 15.57 8.79 17.39
CA PRO A 82 14.92 7.68 18.09
C PRO A 82 14.05 6.80 17.17
N LEU A 83 13.41 7.38 16.14
CA LEU A 83 12.61 6.58 15.21
C LEU A 83 13.49 5.81 14.22
N ARG A 84 14.55 6.41 13.72
CA ARG A 84 15.50 5.72 12.84
C ARG A 84 16.19 4.55 13.55
N GLU A 85 16.59 4.73 14.81
CA GLU A 85 17.16 3.68 15.65
C GLU A 85 16.15 2.53 15.87
N ALA A 86 14.90 2.85 16.21
CA ALA A 86 13.84 1.85 16.38
C ALA A 86 13.56 1.08 15.08
N ILE A 87 13.57 1.77 13.93
CA ILE A 87 13.43 1.14 12.61
C ILE A 87 14.61 0.23 12.30
N SER A 88 15.85 0.67 12.57
CA SER A 88 17.06 -0.12 12.35
C SER A 88 17.02 -1.44 13.15
N ILE A 89 16.68 -1.37 14.45
CA ILE A 89 16.52 -2.56 15.29
C ILE A 89 15.43 -3.50 14.71
N LYS A 90 14.28 -2.96 14.35
CA LYS A 90 13.20 -3.74 13.74
C LYS A 90 13.62 -4.41 12.43
N LEU A 91 14.37 -3.72 11.59
CA LEU A 91 14.84 -4.25 10.31
C LEU A 91 15.82 -5.41 10.52
N ASP A 92 16.72 -5.32 11.50
CA ASP A 92 17.64 -6.41 11.85
C ASP A 92 16.89 -7.60 12.44
N ASP A 93 16.05 -7.38 13.47
CA ASP A 93 15.36 -8.42 14.22
C ASP A 93 14.28 -9.14 13.40
N TYR A 94 13.54 -8.43 12.58
CA TYR A 94 12.36 -8.98 11.87
C TYR A 94 12.62 -9.26 10.40
N ASN A 95 13.27 -8.33 9.68
CA ASN A 95 13.50 -8.46 8.25
C ASN A 95 14.85 -9.10 7.90
N GLY A 96 15.80 -9.15 8.83
CA GLY A 96 17.18 -9.58 8.57
C GLY A 96 17.99 -8.55 7.77
N ILE A 97 17.57 -7.30 7.76
CA ILE A 97 18.24 -6.19 7.07
C ILE A 97 19.06 -5.38 8.08
N GLN A 98 20.38 -5.41 7.94
CA GLN A 98 21.27 -4.55 8.72
C GLN A 98 21.35 -3.18 8.05
N ALA A 99 20.73 -2.17 8.65
CA ALA A 99 20.69 -0.81 8.12
C ALA A 99 21.26 0.18 9.15
N ASP A 100 22.26 0.95 8.73
CA ASP A 100 22.78 2.05 9.55
C ASP A 100 21.72 3.16 9.68
N PRO A 101 21.26 3.50 10.90
CA PRO A 101 20.22 4.49 11.11
C PRO A 101 20.62 5.91 10.68
N GLU A 102 21.91 6.21 10.53
CA GLU A 102 22.39 7.54 10.12
C GLU A 102 22.54 7.70 8.61
N SER A 103 22.76 6.61 7.86
CA SER A 103 23.11 6.70 6.45
C SER A 103 22.21 5.87 5.50
N GLN A 104 21.44 4.92 6.02
CA GLN A 104 20.68 3.97 5.20
C GLN A 104 19.17 3.99 5.46
N LEU A 105 18.68 4.95 6.26
CA LEU A 105 17.28 5.09 6.61
C LEU A 105 16.75 6.49 6.26
N LEU A 106 15.51 6.54 5.80
CA LEU A 106 14.76 7.76 5.56
C LEU A 106 13.32 7.58 6.07
N VAL A 107 12.94 8.36 7.08
CA VAL A 107 11.55 8.46 7.54
C VAL A 107 10.78 9.39 6.59
N THR A 108 9.62 8.96 6.15
CA THR A 108 8.88 9.63 5.08
C THR A 108 7.41 9.90 5.45
N ALA A 109 6.76 10.78 4.69
CA ALA A 109 5.33 11.05 4.79
C ALA A 109 4.48 9.86 4.28
N GLY A 110 4.58 8.72 5.00
CA GLY A 110 4.02 7.42 4.66
C GLY A 110 4.79 6.71 3.54
N ALA A 111 4.53 5.41 3.35
CA ALA A 111 5.16 4.60 2.30
C ALA A 111 4.94 5.18 0.89
N THR A 112 3.81 5.85 0.65
CA THR A 112 3.55 6.53 -0.63
C THR A 112 4.55 7.65 -0.90
N GLY A 113 4.90 8.45 0.13
CA GLY A 113 5.94 9.48 0.04
C GLY A 113 7.32 8.88 -0.22
N ALA A 114 7.62 7.73 0.40
CA ALA A 114 8.86 6.97 0.18
C ALA A 114 9.00 6.55 -1.29
N LEU A 115 7.98 5.87 -1.82
CA LEU A 115 7.99 5.41 -3.22
C LEU A 115 8.11 6.58 -4.19
N TYR A 116 7.32 7.64 -3.96
CA TYR A 116 7.33 8.81 -4.85
C TYR A 116 8.71 9.48 -4.91
N ALA A 117 9.32 9.73 -3.75
CA ALA A 117 10.66 10.33 -3.66
C ALA A 117 11.74 9.43 -4.27
N ALA A 118 11.68 8.12 -4.02
CA ALA A 118 12.61 7.15 -4.59
C ALA A 118 12.49 7.07 -6.13
N CYS A 119 11.27 7.06 -6.67
CA CYS A 119 11.06 7.09 -8.12
C CYS A 119 11.61 8.36 -8.75
N LEU A 120 11.38 9.53 -8.13
CA LEU A 120 11.93 10.82 -8.64
C LEU A 120 13.46 10.86 -8.62
N ALA A 121 14.08 10.22 -7.63
CA ALA A 121 15.52 10.23 -7.46
C ALA A 121 16.26 9.25 -8.40
N LEU A 122 15.64 8.10 -8.70
CA LEU A 122 16.35 6.97 -9.33
C LEU A 122 15.90 6.66 -10.76
N LEU A 123 14.76 7.21 -11.19
CA LEU A 123 14.17 6.92 -12.50
C LEU A 123 14.12 8.17 -13.39
N ASN A 124 14.25 7.97 -14.68
CA ASN A 124 14.12 9.02 -15.69
C ASN A 124 12.77 8.91 -16.44
N PRO A 125 12.27 10.01 -17.01
CA PRO A 125 11.14 9.93 -17.93
C PRO A 125 11.40 8.95 -19.07
N GLY A 126 10.46 7.99 -19.25
CA GLY A 126 10.55 6.95 -20.27
C GLY A 126 11.21 5.65 -19.80
N ASP A 127 11.81 5.60 -18.60
CA ASP A 127 12.27 4.35 -18.02
C ASP A 127 11.06 3.42 -17.79
N GLU A 128 11.24 2.14 -18.11
CA GLU A 128 10.22 1.12 -17.86
C GLU A 128 10.38 0.54 -16.45
N VAL A 129 9.26 0.39 -15.77
CA VAL A 129 9.19 -0.26 -14.46
C VAL A 129 8.22 -1.41 -14.52
N VAL A 130 8.71 -2.62 -14.35
CA VAL A 130 7.88 -3.82 -14.26
C VAL A 130 7.16 -3.84 -12.91
N LEU A 131 5.85 -4.13 -12.90
CA LEU A 131 5.07 -4.36 -11.70
C LEU A 131 4.08 -5.51 -11.94
N PHE A 132 3.60 -6.12 -10.86
CA PHE A 132 2.74 -7.31 -10.95
C PHE A 132 1.26 -6.94 -10.89
N GLU A 133 0.47 -7.51 -11.80
CA GLU A 133 -0.99 -7.42 -11.85
C GLU A 133 -1.63 -8.65 -11.18
N PRO A 134 -2.59 -8.46 -10.26
CA PRO A 134 -3.23 -7.21 -9.86
C PRO A 134 -2.32 -6.32 -9.01
N PHE A 135 -2.31 -5.01 -9.30
CA PHE A 135 -1.46 -4.03 -8.64
C PHE A 135 -2.25 -3.10 -7.72
N TYR A 136 -1.55 -2.45 -6.79
CA TYR A 136 -2.11 -1.32 -6.07
C TYR A 136 -2.12 -0.06 -6.95
N GLY A 137 -3.31 0.51 -7.20
CA GLY A 137 -3.47 1.61 -8.17
C GLY A 137 -2.60 2.84 -7.92
N TYR A 138 -2.17 3.10 -6.67
CA TYR A 138 -1.21 4.17 -6.39
C TYR A 138 0.20 3.86 -6.88
N HIS A 139 0.62 2.60 -6.95
CA HIS A 139 1.89 2.24 -7.58
C HIS A 139 1.87 2.63 -9.07
N TRP A 140 0.83 2.22 -9.78
CA TRP A 140 0.61 2.58 -11.18
C TRP A 140 0.61 4.10 -11.40
N SER A 141 -0.20 4.83 -10.61
CA SER A 141 -0.33 6.28 -10.72
C SER A 141 0.95 7.02 -10.35
N THR A 142 1.72 6.54 -9.36
CA THR A 142 3.03 7.09 -9.00
C THR A 142 3.99 6.99 -10.17
N LEU A 143 4.12 5.81 -10.79
CA LEU A 143 4.99 5.61 -11.95
C LEU A 143 4.62 6.53 -13.11
N LEU A 144 3.34 6.64 -13.45
CA LEU A 144 2.87 7.57 -14.48
C LEU A 144 3.19 9.03 -14.11
N SER A 145 3.02 9.41 -12.84
CA SER A 145 3.23 10.79 -12.38
C SER A 145 4.69 11.25 -12.49
N VAL A 146 5.63 10.33 -12.33
CA VAL A 146 7.07 10.59 -12.54
C VAL A 146 7.49 10.36 -13.99
N ARG A 147 6.53 10.15 -14.92
CA ARG A 147 6.73 9.98 -16.35
C ARG A 147 7.50 8.72 -16.75
N THR A 148 7.53 7.71 -15.92
CA THR A 148 7.99 6.36 -16.29
C THR A 148 6.89 5.59 -17.01
N VAL A 149 7.23 4.43 -17.55
CA VAL A 149 6.32 3.54 -18.28
C VAL A 149 6.11 2.30 -17.42
N PRO A 150 4.97 2.17 -16.74
CA PRO A 150 4.68 0.93 -16.00
C PRO A 150 4.41 -0.21 -16.97
N VAL A 151 5.07 -1.36 -16.74
CA VAL A 151 4.96 -2.59 -17.54
C VAL A 151 4.34 -3.68 -16.67
N PRO A 152 3.04 -4.01 -16.86
CA PRO A 152 2.38 -4.99 -16.01
C PRO A 152 2.74 -6.43 -16.41
N VAL A 153 2.99 -7.27 -15.40
CA VAL A 153 3.12 -8.72 -15.52
C VAL A 153 2.00 -9.37 -14.74
N THR A 154 1.06 -10.00 -15.44
CA THR A 154 -0.12 -10.60 -14.83
C THR A 154 0.22 -11.87 -14.08
N LEU A 155 -0.18 -11.95 -12.81
CA LEU A 155 -0.09 -13.15 -11.98
C LEU A 155 -1.28 -14.09 -12.25
N ASP A 156 -1.04 -15.39 -12.18
CA ASP A 156 -2.06 -16.41 -12.51
C ASP A 156 -3.00 -16.69 -11.31
N ALA A 157 -4.26 -16.30 -11.48
CA ALA A 157 -5.34 -16.61 -10.53
C ALA A 157 -5.61 -18.14 -10.47
N PRO A 158 -6.19 -18.67 -9.40
CA PRO A 158 -6.62 -17.96 -8.17
C PRO A 158 -5.51 -17.81 -7.13
N TYR A 159 -4.33 -18.39 -7.35
CA TYR A 159 -3.21 -18.39 -6.41
C TYR A 159 -2.19 -17.29 -6.68
N TRP A 160 -2.42 -16.48 -7.69
CA TRP A 160 -1.58 -15.36 -8.09
C TRP A 160 -0.11 -15.75 -8.29
N ARG A 161 0.11 -16.87 -8.99
CA ARG A 161 1.46 -17.41 -9.25
C ARG A 161 2.21 -16.53 -10.25
N LEU A 162 3.49 -16.36 -10.01
CA LEU A 162 4.39 -15.69 -10.93
C LEU A 162 4.78 -16.62 -12.08
N ASP A 163 4.56 -16.16 -13.31
CA ASP A 163 5.11 -16.77 -14.51
C ASP A 163 6.45 -16.12 -14.84
N LEU A 164 7.53 -16.86 -14.70
CA LEU A 164 8.89 -16.38 -14.88
C LEU A 164 9.23 -16.04 -16.34
N ASP A 165 8.64 -16.75 -17.29
CA ASP A 165 8.85 -16.49 -18.71
C ASP A 165 8.19 -15.17 -19.10
N ARG A 166 6.98 -14.90 -18.58
CA ARG A 166 6.34 -13.57 -18.74
C ARG A 166 7.15 -12.46 -18.10
N LEU A 167 7.67 -12.69 -16.89
CA LEU A 167 8.50 -11.68 -16.22
C LEU A 167 9.74 -11.37 -17.04
N ARG A 168 10.46 -12.39 -17.51
CA ARG A 168 11.65 -12.22 -18.34
C ARG A 168 11.31 -11.51 -19.67
N ALA A 169 10.21 -11.88 -20.31
CA ALA A 169 9.77 -11.29 -21.57
C ALA A 169 9.35 -9.81 -21.43
N ALA A 170 8.98 -9.37 -20.23
CA ALA A 170 8.62 -7.99 -19.94
C ALA A 170 9.84 -7.07 -19.79
N ILE A 171 11.04 -7.62 -19.62
CA ILE A 171 12.28 -6.85 -19.46
C ILE A 171 12.81 -6.45 -20.83
N THR A 172 13.04 -5.16 -21.03
CA THR A 172 13.62 -4.56 -22.25
C THR A 172 14.86 -3.74 -21.89
N PRO A 173 15.62 -3.24 -22.88
CA PRO A 173 16.73 -2.32 -22.61
C PRO A 173 16.34 -1.00 -21.94
N ARG A 174 15.04 -0.67 -21.87
CA ARG A 174 14.53 0.51 -21.15
C ARG A 174 14.07 0.17 -19.73
N THR A 175 14.00 -1.10 -19.39
CA THR A 175 13.60 -1.50 -18.03
C THR A 175 14.68 -1.04 -17.05
N ARG A 176 14.27 -0.29 -16.02
CA ARG A 176 15.15 0.23 -14.99
C ARG A 176 14.88 -0.36 -13.62
N ALA A 177 13.66 -0.81 -13.38
CA ALA A 177 13.28 -1.34 -12.07
C ALA A 177 12.17 -2.39 -12.16
N ILE A 178 12.08 -3.20 -11.08
CA ILE A 178 10.95 -4.08 -10.78
C ILE A 178 10.34 -3.60 -9.47
N LEU A 179 9.00 -3.46 -9.40
CA LEU A 179 8.27 -3.12 -8.20
C LEU A 179 7.52 -4.35 -7.70
N VAL A 180 7.84 -4.79 -6.48
CA VAL A 180 7.24 -5.94 -5.78
C VAL A 180 6.46 -5.43 -4.58
N SER A 181 5.19 -5.84 -4.43
CA SER A 181 4.40 -5.60 -3.22
C SER A 181 4.13 -6.93 -2.53
N THR A 182 4.67 -7.12 -1.32
CA THR A 182 4.55 -8.38 -0.59
C THR A 182 4.49 -8.17 0.92
N PRO A 183 3.40 -8.56 1.58
CA PRO A 183 2.11 -9.05 1.06
C PRO A 183 1.38 -8.01 0.20
N SER A 184 0.66 -8.45 -0.83
CA SER A 184 0.13 -7.59 -1.89
C SER A 184 -1.28 -7.04 -1.59
N ASN A 185 -1.50 -5.79 -1.93
CA ASN A 185 -2.81 -5.21 -2.18
C ASN A 185 -3.02 -5.16 -3.71
N PRO A 186 -4.04 -5.83 -4.28
CA PRO A 186 -5.34 -6.19 -3.69
C PRO A 186 -5.52 -7.67 -3.34
N CYS A 187 -4.62 -8.56 -3.72
CA CYS A 187 -4.90 -10.00 -3.76
C CYS A 187 -4.39 -10.78 -2.54
N GLY A 188 -3.62 -10.13 -1.66
CA GLY A 188 -3.07 -10.79 -0.48
C GLY A 188 -1.98 -11.84 -0.78
N LYS A 189 -1.40 -11.82 -2.00
CA LYS A 189 -0.27 -12.69 -2.34
C LYS A 189 0.92 -12.38 -1.45
N VAL A 190 1.56 -13.42 -0.94
CA VAL A 190 2.90 -13.40 -0.37
C VAL A 190 3.83 -14.07 -1.37
N PHE A 191 4.81 -13.35 -1.87
CA PHE A 191 5.78 -13.94 -2.79
C PHE A 191 6.60 -15.01 -2.07
N SER A 192 6.74 -16.18 -2.67
CA SER A 192 7.57 -17.25 -2.12
C SER A 192 9.06 -16.91 -2.25
N LEU A 193 9.91 -17.62 -1.47
CA LEU A 193 11.35 -17.42 -1.58
C LEU A 193 11.84 -17.68 -3.02
N GLU A 194 11.34 -18.74 -3.68
CA GLU A 194 11.72 -19.09 -5.06
C GLU A 194 11.29 -17.98 -6.05
N GLU A 195 10.11 -17.38 -5.86
CA GLU A 195 9.67 -16.26 -6.70
C GLU A 195 10.53 -15.01 -6.47
N LEU A 196 10.90 -14.71 -5.21
CA LEU A 196 11.78 -13.59 -4.87
C LEU A 196 13.20 -13.82 -5.39
N GLU A 197 13.74 -15.04 -5.30
CA GLU A 197 15.02 -15.40 -5.88
C GLU A 197 15.03 -15.25 -7.41
N ALA A 198 13.93 -15.59 -8.08
CA ALA A 198 13.81 -15.41 -9.51
C ALA A 198 13.79 -13.91 -9.90
N VAL A 199 13.07 -13.07 -9.14
CA VAL A 199 13.10 -11.59 -9.31
C VAL A 199 14.52 -11.06 -9.06
N ALA A 200 15.20 -11.52 -8.00
CA ALA A 200 16.56 -11.12 -7.67
C ALA A 200 17.56 -11.49 -8.78
N ASN A 201 17.48 -12.71 -9.31
CA ASN A 201 18.34 -13.15 -10.40
C ASN A 201 18.17 -12.30 -11.66
N LEU A 202 16.93 -11.96 -12.03
CA LEU A 202 16.68 -11.07 -13.15
C LEU A 202 17.17 -9.64 -12.87
N ALA A 203 16.99 -9.13 -11.66
CA ALA A 203 17.49 -7.81 -11.28
C ALA A 203 19.02 -7.74 -11.33
N LEU A 204 19.72 -8.82 -11.00
CA LEU A 204 21.17 -8.93 -11.12
C LEU A 204 21.60 -9.06 -12.59
N GLU A 205 20.93 -9.91 -13.36
CA GLU A 205 21.23 -10.15 -14.78
C GLU A 205 21.11 -8.90 -15.64
N TYR A 206 20.08 -8.07 -15.36
CA TYR A 206 19.78 -6.87 -16.17
C TYR A 206 20.15 -5.54 -15.48
N ASP A 207 20.86 -5.58 -14.35
CA ASP A 207 21.27 -4.42 -13.54
C ASP A 207 20.09 -3.48 -13.20
N LEU A 208 19.02 -4.06 -12.62
CA LEU A 208 17.80 -3.35 -12.27
C LEU A 208 17.77 -2.96 -10.79
N PHE A 209 17.11 -1.85 -10.48
CA PHE A 209 16.62 -1.58 -9.13
C PHE A 209 15.43 -2.50 -8.80
N VAL A 210 15.26 -2.77 -7.51
CA VAL A 210 14.02 -3.38 -7.01
C VAL A 210 13.41 -2.47 -5.95
N PHE A 211 12.19 -2.00 -6.17
CA PHE A 211 11.39 -1.34 -5.17
C PHE A 211 10.51 -2.39 -4.51
N THR A 212 10.58 -2.55 -3.18
CA THR A 212 9.67 -3.43 -2.45
C THR A 212 8.73 -2.61 -1.58
N ASP A 213 7.41 -2.86 -1.70
CA ASP A 213 6.40 -2.33 -0.77
C ASP A 213 6.02 -3.44 0.20
N GLU A 214 6.56 -3.35 1.42
CA GLU A 214 6.42 -4.33 2.49
C GLU A 214 5.48 -3.84 3.61
N ILE A 215 4.60 -2.88 3.31
CA ILE A 215 3.72 -2.23 4.30
C ILE A 215 2.82 -3.21 5.07
N TYR A 216 2.59 -4.41 4.55
CA TYR A 216 1.78 -5.47 5.16
C TYR A 216 2.62 -6.60 5.77
N GLU A 217 3.90 -6.43 5.99
CA GLU A 217 4.87 -7.45 6.41
C GLU A 217 4.46 -8.24 7.67
N TYR A 218 3.68 -7.65 8.58
CA TYR A 218 3.15 -8.33 9.78
C TYR A 218 1.79 -9.01 9.56
N PHE A 219 1.16 -8.84 8.41
CA PHE A 219 -0.13 -9.47 8.10
C PHE A 219 0.12 -10.71 7.24
N LEU A 220 0.56 -11.78 7.89
CA LEU A 220 0.88 -13.06 7.29
C LEU A 220 0.06 -14.16 7.93
N PHE A 221 -0.40 -15.10 7.14
CA PHE A 221 -1.33 -16.14 7.58
C PHE A 221 -0.77 -17.54 7.33
N ASP A 222 -1.37 -18.54 7.97
CA ASP A 222 -1.07 -19.95 7.78
C ASP A 222 0.41 -20.31 8.04
N GLY A 223 1.02 -19.64 9.04
CA GLY A 223 2.41 -19.89 9.45
C GLY A 223 3.48 -19.38 8.47
N ARG A 224 3.09 -18.56 7.49
CA ARG A 224 4.03 -17.93 6.57
C ARG A 224 4.94 -16.95 7.29
N ARG A 225 6.13 -16.76 6.72
CA ARG A 225 7.11 -15.77 7.20
C ARG A 225 7.38 -14.75 6.10
N HIS A 226 7.62 -13.52 6.53
CA HIS A 226 8.06 -12.47 5.62
C HIS A 226 9.51 -12.73 5.18
N VAL A 227 9.77 -12.48 3.90
CA VAL A 227 11.11 -12.46 3.33
C VAL A 227 11.30 -11.12 2.65
N SER A 228 12.24 -10.32 3.16
CA SER A 228 12.62 -9.06 2.50
C SER A 228 13.62 -9.34 1.38
N LEU A 229 13.30 -8.90 0.18
CA LEU A 229 14.12 -9.16 -1.00
C LEU A 229 15.55 -8.60 -0.86
N ALA A 230 15.74 -7.53 -0.10
CA ALA A 230 17.04 -6.95 0.20
C ALA A 230 18.01 -7.92 0.90
N THR A 231 17.50 -8.98 1.54
CA THR A 231 18.35 -9.99 2.23
C THR A 231 18.92 -11.05 1.29
N LEU A 232 18.43 -11.13 0.05
CA LEU A 232 18.93 -12.09 -0.91
C LEU A 232 20.32 -11.68 -1.43
N PRO A 233 21.15 -12.66 -1.83
CA PRO A 233 22.51 -12.38 -2.30
C PRO A 233 22.57 -11.34 -3.43
N GLY A 234 23.37 -10.29 -3.24
CA GLY A 234 23.55 -9.20 -4.21
C GLY A 234 22.42 -8.19 -4.29
N MET A 235 21.38 -8.30 -3.43
CA MET A 235 20.21 -7.42 -3.51
C MET A 235 20.27 -6.20 -2.60
N ALA A 236 21.09 -6.19 -1.54
CA ALA A 236 21.19 -5.06 -0.62
C ALA A 236 21.54 -3.72 -1.32
N GLU A 237 22.41 -3.76 -2.34
CA GLU A 237 22.90 -2.56 -3.04
C GLU A 237 21.93 -2.04 -4.11
N ARG A 238 20.86 -2.76 -4.43
CA ARG A 238 19.90 -2.39 -5.49
C ARG A 238 18.44 -2.41 -5.08
N THR A 239 18.15 -2.79 -3.83
CA THR A 239 16.78 -2.81 -3.30
C THR A 239 16.49 -1.54 -2.51
N ILE A 240 15.34 -0.96 -2.79
CA ILE A 240 14.73 0.11 -2.02
C ILE A 240 13.55 -0.53 -1.28
N THR A 241 13.76 -0.88 -0.01
CA THR A 241 12.72 -1.49 0.83
C THR A 241 11.88 -0.39 1.47
N ILE A 242 10.59 -0.39 1.17
CA ILE A 242 9.62 0.60 1.63
C ILE A 242 8.65 -0.08 2.57
N SER A 243 8.44 0.52 3.74
CA SER A 243 7.44 0.07 4.71
C SER A 243 6.92 1.25 5.54
N GLY A 244 6.21 0.97 6.62
CA GLY A 244 5.70 1.99 7.51
C GLY A 244 4.73 1.44 8.53
N LEU A 245 4.27 2.31 9.42
CA LEU A 245 3.46 1.90 10.58
C LEU A 245 1.96 2.13 10.37
N SER A 246 1.58 2.69 9.23
CA SER A 246 0.19 3.03 8.90
C SER A 246 -0.79 1.87 9.08
N LYS A 247 -0.33 0.64 8.82
CA LYS A 247 -1.15 -0.57 8.86
C LYS A 247 -0.98 -1.31 10.17
N THR A 248 0.26 -1.57 10.55
CA THR A 248 0.62 -2.31 11.77
C THR A 248 0.09 -1.62 13.03
N PHE A 249 0.11 -0.29 13.07
CA PHE A 249 -0.37 0.49 14.22
C PHE A 249 -1.73 1.18 13.97
N SER A 250 -2.44 0.84 12.90
CA SER A 250 -3.75 1.45 12.56
C SER A 250 -3.71 2.99 12.52
N MET A 251 -2.58 3.58 12.13
CA MET A 251 -2.35 5.03 12.14
C MET A 251 -2.21 5.63 10.74
N THR A 252 -3.10 5.24 9.83
CA THR A 252 -3.04 5.65 8.41
C THR A 252 -2.99 7.17 8.22
N GLY A 253 -3.65 7.93 9.09
CA GLY A 253 -3.70 9.40 9.07
C GLY A 253 -2.42 10.09 9.57
N TRP A 254 -1.56 9.40 10.31
CA TRP A 254 -0.33 9.98 10.85
C TRP A 254 0.74 10.20 9.77
N ARG A 255 0.65 9.49 8.66
CA ARG A 255 1.59 9.60 7.56
C ARG A 255 3.04 9.30 7.97
N ILE A 256 3.28 8.24 8.72
CA ILE A 256 4.61 7.76 9.07
C ILE A 256 4.93 6.50 8.28
N GLY A 257 5.92 6.62 7.42
CA GLY A 257 6.53 5.53 6.66
C GLY A 257 8.04 5.69 6.67
N TYR A 258 8.72 4.77 6.05
CA TYR A 258 10.17 4.81 5.88
C TYR A 258 10.60 4.01 4.66
N LEU A 259 11.82 4.25 4.23
CA LEU A 259 12.55 3.36 3.34
C LEU A 259 13.96 3.11 3.86
N THR A 260 14.51 1.95 3.49
CA THR A 260 15.93 1.65 3.62
C THR A 260 16.51 1.30 2.25
N ALA A 261 17.72 1.75 2.01
CA ALA A 261 18.46 1.51 0.78
C ALA A 261 19.96 1.69 1.00
N SER A 262 20.78 1.43 -0.03
CA SER A 262 22.21 1.76 0.00
C SER A 262 22.44 3.24 0.36
N SER A 263 23.42 3.50 1.20
CA SER A 263 23.77 4.86 1.68
C SER A 263 24.07 5.86 0.54
N GLN A 264 24.45 5.37 -0.63
CA GLN A 264 24.67 6.21 -1.81
C GLN A 264 23.39 6.84 -2.36
N TRP A 265 22.20 6.23 -2.14
CA TRP A 265 20.92 6.70 -2.65
C TRP A 265 20.13 7.57 -1.67
N ILE A 266 20.27 7.30 -0.37
CA ILE A 266 19.50 7.96 0.71
C ILE A 266 19.56 9.49 0.64
N PRO A 267 20.74 10.15 0.48
CA PRO A 267 20.78 11.61 0.43
C PRO A 267 19.94 12.19 -0.71
N THR A 268 20.04 11.61 -1.90
CA THR A 268 19.30 12.10 -3.07
C THR A 268 17.80 11.85 -2.93
N ILE A 269 17.40 10.66 -2.47
CA ILE A 269 15.98 10.36 -2.21
C ILE A 269 15.44 11.31 -1.14
N GLY A 270 16.21 11.57 -0.09
CA GLY A 270 15.87 12.51 0.97
C GLY A 270 15.62 13.92 0.46
N TYR A 271 16.43 14.43 -0.46
CA TYR A 271 16.22 15.76 -1.05
C TYR A 271 14.94 15.86 -1.88
N PHE A 272 14.57 14.81 -2.62
CA PHE A 272 13.28 14.79 -3.31
C PHE A 272 12.10 14.71 -2.34
N HIS A 273 12.25 13.98 -1.23
CA HIS A 273 11.24 13.97 -0.17
C HIS A 273 11.11 15.35 0.49
N ASP A 274 12.22 16.02 0.79
CA ASP A 274 12.28 17.36 1.37
C ASP A 274 11.56 18.39 0.47
N LEU A 275 11.78 18.37 -0.84
CA LEU A 275 11.10 19.27 -1.78
C LEU A 275 9.57 19.17 -1.75
N VAL A 276 9.01 18.02 -1.37
CA VAL A 276 7.55 17.80 -1.35
C VAL A 276 6.96 17.96 0.05
N TYR A 277 7.67 17.46 1.08
CA TYR A 277 7.13 17.30 2.42
C TYR A 277 7.94 18.01 3.50
N VAL A 278 9.16 18.47 3.22
CA VAL A 278 10.17 18.96 4.16
C VAL A 278 10.63 17.85 5.11
N CYS A 279 9.70 17.28 5.88
CA CYS A 279 9.92 16.12 6.75
C CYS A 279 8.60 15.40 7.00
N ALA A 280 8.66 14.20 7.56
CA ALA A 280 7.47 13.53 8.11
C ALA A 280 6.96 14.30 9.35
N PRO A 281 5.66 14.19 9.71
CA PRO A 281 5.08 14.95 10.82
C PRO A 281 5.77 14.70 12.16
N GLY A 282 6.40 15.73 12.74
CA GLY A 282 7.29 15.65 13.90
C GLY A 282 6.69 14.90 15.09
N PRO A 283 5.59 15.37 15.72
CA PRO A 283 5.04 14.71 16.91
C PRO A 283 4.69 13.24 16.72
N PHE A 284 4.24 12.89 15.50
CA PHE A 284 3.86 11.52 15.17
C PHE A 284 5.07 10.59 14.98
N GLN A 285 6.24 11.14 14.63
CA GLN A 285 7.47 10.35 14.63
C GLN A 285 7.85 9.91 16.06
N TYR A 286 7.68 10.79 17.06
CA TYR A 286 7.91 10.44 18.47
C TYR A 286 6.92 9.37 18.95
N GLY A 287 5.63 9.51 18.61
CA GLY A 287 4.64 8.49 18.92
C GLY A 287 4.96 7.15 18.26
N ALA A 288 5.39 7.16 17.01
CA ALA A 288 5.81 5.98 16.29
C ALA A 288 7.01 5.30 16.96
N ALA A 289 8.04 6.06 17.31
CA ALA A 289 9.22 5.56 18.01
C ALA A 289 8.85 4.93 19.36
N THR A 290 8.02 5.63 20.16
CA THR A 290 7.53 5.11 21.45
C THR A 290 6.80 3.80 21.27
N GLY A 291 5.90 3.70 20.28
CA GLY A 291 5.18 2.47 19.97
C GLY A 291 6.12 1.32 19.60
N MET A 292 7.06 1.56 18.70
CA MET A 292 8.01 0.52 18.24
C MET A 292 8.89 -0.03 19.38
N VAL A 293 9.37 0.85 20.25
CA VAL A 293 10.26 0.45 21.36
C VAL A 293 9.51 -0.22 22.52
N SER A 294 8.24 0.15 22.73
CA SER A 294 7.49 -0.26 23.92
C SER A 294 6.56 -1.46 23.70
N LEU A 295 6.21 -1.78 22.44
CA LEU A 295 5.34 -2.90 22.15
C LEU A 295 6.12 -4.21 22.16
N ALA A 296 5.59 -5.20 22.89
CA ALA A 296 6.16 -6.53 22.95
C ALA A 296 5.96 -7.29 21.62
N THR A 297 6.77 -8.30 21.37
CA THR A 297 6.65 -9.20 20.19
C THR A 297 5.26 -9.82 20.09
N SER A 298 4.62 -10.13 21.24
CA SER A 298 3.25 -10.68 21.29
C SER A 298 2.22 -9.80 20.60
N PHE A 299 2.39 -8.46 20.58
CA PHE A 299 1.51 -7.56 19.85
C PHE A 299 1.44 -7.90 18.35
N TYR A 300 2.58 -8.14 17.73
CA TYR A 300 2.67 -8.45 16.30
C TYR A 300 2.14 -9.86 15.98
N GLU A 301 2.35 -10.80 16.89
CA GLU A 301 1.83 -12.16 16.77
C GLU A 301 0.30 -12.19 16.92
N GLU A 302 -0.24 -11.43 17.88
CA GLU A 302 -1.67 -11.27 18.07
C GLU A 302 -2.33 -10.57 16.90
N LEU A 303 -1.68 -9.53 16.35
CA LEU A 303 -2.13 -8.83 15.15
C LEU A 303 -2.31 -9.82 13.98
N SER A 304 -1.30 -10.62 13.68
CA SER A 304 -1.36 -11.62 12.60
C SER A 304 -2.50 -12.62 12.84
N ARG A 305 -2.64 -13.12 14.07
CA ARG A 305 -3.69 -14.10 14.43
C ARG A 305 -5.10 -13.51 14.32
N ASP A 306 -5.32 -12.30 14.82
CA ASP A 306 -6.60 -11.60 14.72
C ASP A 306 -7.00 -11.40 13.24
N TYR A 307 -6.07 -10.96 12.41
CA TYR A 307 -6.35 -10.74 11.01
C TYR A 307 -6.54 -12.04 10.22
N GLN A 308 -5.90 -13.14 10.61
CA GLN A 308 -6.19 -14.44 10.04
C GLN A 308 -7.62 -14.89 10.34
N GLN A 309 -8.09 -14.69 11.57
CA GLN A 309 -9.48 -15.01 11.94
C GLN A 309 -10.48 -14.17 11.13
N LYS A 310 -10.23 -12.88 10.98
CA LYS A 310 -11.06 -11.98 10.14
C LYS A 310 -11.07 -12.39 8.67
N ARG A 311 -9.93 -12.83 8.13
CA ARG A 311 -9.82 -13.40 6.79
C ARG A 311 -10.71 -14.62 6.63
N ASP A 312 -10.59 -15.57 7.53
CA ASP A 312 -11.31 -16.85 7.48
C ASP A 312 -12.83 -16.59 7.57
N GLN A 313 -13.24 -15.70 8.46
CA GLN A 313 -14.63 -15.29 8.63
C GLN A 313 -15.21 -14.67 7.36
N LEU A 314 -14.49 -13.72 6.74
CA LEU A 314 -14.95 -13.08 5.50
C LEU A 314 -14.96 -14.06 4.33
N CYS A 315 -13.92 -14.89 4.18
CA CYS A 315 -13.86 -15.89 3.10
C CYS A 315 -15.02 -16.90 3.21
N ALA A 316 -15.35 -17.35 4.40
CA ALA A 316 -16.51 -18.21 4.64
C ALA A 316 -17.83 -17.52 4.24
N ALA A 317 -18.02 -16.26 4.64
CA ALA A 317 -19.22 -15.51 4.28
C ALA A 317 -19.36 -15.29 2.78
N LEU A 318 -18.25 -15.03 2.08
CA LEU A 318 -18.22 -14.91 0.62
C LEU A 318 -18.61 -16.24 -0.05
N LEU A 319 -18.08 -17.36 0.41
CA LEU A 319 -18.45 -18.69 -0.11
C LEU A 319 -19.92 -18.99 0.12
N ASP A 320 -20.44 -18.74 1.30
CA ASP A 320 -21.84 -18.93 1.67
C ASP A 320 -22.77 -18.09 0.77
N SER A 321 -22.34 -16.90 0.35
CA SER A 321 -23.07 -16.03 -0.57
C SER A 321 -22.88 -16.39 -2.05
N GLY A 322 -22.08 -17.42 -2.34
CA GLY A 322 -21.80 -17.90 -3.70
C GLY A 322 -20.76 -17.07 -4.46
N LEU A 323 -20.00 -16.24 -3.77
CA LEU A 323 -18.81 -15.58 -4.30
C LEU A 323 -17.59 -16.45 -4.00
N THR A 324 -16.68 -16.58 -4.95
CA THR A 324 -15.51 -17.45 -4.77
C THR A 324 -14.28 -16.61 -4.41
N PRO A 325 -13.82 -16.60 -3.14
CA PRO A 325 -12.64 -15.85 -2.75
C PRO A 325 -11.36 -16.53 -3.23
N SER A 326 -10.41 -15.75 -3.74
CA SER A 326 -9.00 -16.12 -3.74
C SER A 326 -8.49 -15.92 -2.33
N VAL A 327 -8.30 -17.00 -1.57
CA VAL A 327 -7.92 -16.91 -0.14
C VAL A 327 -6.57 -16.24 -0.01
N PRO A 328 -6.47 -15.07 0.66
CA PRO A 328 -5.22 -14.33 0.73
C PRO A 328 -4.25 -14.97 1.73
N GLU A 329 -2.98 -14.93 1.38
CA GLU A 329 -1.86 -15.44 2.17
C GLU A 329 -1.35 -14.40 3.17
N GLY A 330 -1.66 -13.11 2.91
CA GLY A 330 -1.30 -11.98 3.74
C GLY A 330 -2.10 -10.71 3.40
N ALA A 331 -1.68 -9.56 3.92
CA ALA A 331 -2.41 -8.29 3.89
C ALA A 331 -3.79 -8.39 4.55
N TYR A 332 -4.76 -7.56 4.15
CA TYR A 332 -6.13 -7.65 4.68
C TYR A 332 -7.20 -7.42 3.60
N TYR A 333 -6.93 -7.99 2.42
CA TYR A 333 -7.83 -7.91 1.26
C TYR A 333 -8.11 -9.30 0.71
N VAL A 334 -9.32 -9.44 0.19
CA VAL A 334 -9.75 -10.62 -0.57
C VAL A 334 -10.22 -10.15 -1.95
N LEU A 335 -9.70 -10.74 -3.01
CA LEU A 335 -10.32 -10.71 -4.32
C LEU A 335 -11.24 -11.93 -4.44
N ALA A 336 -12.51 -11.70 -4.78
CA ALA A 336 -13.49 -12.76 -4.96
C ALA A 336 -14.09 -12.70 -6.36
N ASP A 337 -14.30 -13.86 -6.97
CA ASP A 337 -15.08 -13.98 -8.19
C ASP A 337 -16.56 -13.65 -7.89
N ALA A 338 -17.07 -12.66 -8.59
CA ALA A 338 -18.42 -12.13 -8.49
C ALA A 338 -19.19 -12.31 -9.81
N SER A 339 -18.87 -13.33 -10.60
CA SER A 339 -19.52 -13.62 -11.89
C SER A 339 -21.03 -13.80 -11.73
N ARG A 340 -21.47 -14.28 -10.57
CA ARG A 340 -22.90 -14.47 -10.24
C ARG A 340 -23.67 -13.16 -10.02
N ILE A 341 -22.98 -12.08 -9.68
CA ILE A 341 -23.62 -10.78 -9.47
C ILE A 341 -23.98 -10.18 -10.82
N SER A 342 -25.22 -9.73 -10.96
CA SER A 342 -25.71 -9.07 -12.15
C SER A 342 -24.96 -7.78 -12.45
N GLY A 343 -24.54 -7.60 -13.69
CA GLY A 343 -23.80 -6.44 -14.19
C GLY A 343 -22.83 -6.82 -15.30
N GLN A 344 -22.69 -5.95 -16.28
CA GLN A 344 -21.80 -6.15 -17.43
C GLN A 344 -20.35 -5.74 -17.09
N THR A 345 -20.18 -4.81 -16.14
CA THR A 345 -18.88 -4.30 -15.71
C THR A 345 -18.66 -4.54 -14.20
N GLY A 346 -17.41 -4.59 -13.77
CA GLY A 346 -17.07 -4.70 -12.36
C GLY A 346 -17.70 -3.59 -11.50
N ALA A 347 -17.74 -2.36 -12.01
CA ALA A 347 -18.40 -1.24 -11.34
C ALA A 347 -19.92 -1.45 -11.18
N GLN A 348 -20.60 -2.03 -12.18
CA GLN A 348 -22.02 -2.38 -12.06
C GLN A 348 -22.24 -3.48 -11.02
N LYS A 349 -21.40 -4.53 -11.03
CA LYS A 349 -21.46 -5.62 -10.03
C LYS A 349 -21.25 -5.09 -8.60
N ALA A 350 -20.28 -4.19 -8.39
CA ALA A 350 -20.04 -3.56 -7.09
C ALA A 350 -21.26 -2.77 -6.58
N ARG A 351 -21.93 -2.01 -7.47
CA ARG A 351 -23.17 -1.29 -7.12
C ARG A 351 -24.34 -2.23 -6.88
N THR A 352 -24.48 -3.30 -7.66
CA THR A 352 -25.51 -4.32 -7.43
C THR A 352 -25.32 -4.97 -6.06
N LEU A 353 -24.09 -5.33 -5.70
CA LEU A 353 -23.78 -5.86 -4.37
C LEU A 353 -24.16 -4.87 -3.26
N LEU A 354 -23.74 -3.60 -3.39
CA LEU A 354 -24.05 -2.54 -2.43
C LEU A 354 -25.58 -2.37 -2.28
N ALA A 355 -26.33 -2.35 -3.38
CA ALA A 355 -27.78 -2.20 -3.35
C ALA A 355 -28.49 -3.41 -2.71
N ALA A 356 -27.99 -4.63 -2.93
CA ALA A 356 -28.59 -5.86 -2.41
C ALA A 356 -28.29 -6.10 -0.93
N THR A 357 -27.07 -5.77 -0.49
CA THR A 357 -26.57 -6.17 0.84
C THR A 357 -26.19 -4.98 1.74
N GLY A 358 -26.08 -3.78 1.21
CA GLY A 358 -25.49 -2.66 1.94
C GLY A 358 -23.97 -2.75 2.12
N VAL A 359 -23.29 -3.76 1.54
CA VAL A 359 -21.85 -3.93 1.66
C VAL A 359 -21.14 -3.37 0.41
N ALA A 360 -20.22 -2.45 0.61
CA ALA A 360 -19.42 -1.89 -0.48
C ALA A 360 -18.14 -2.69 -0.71
N ALA A 361 -17.82 -2.98 -1.98
CA ALA A 361 -16.58 -3.58 -2.44
C ALA A 361 -16.05 -2.79 -3.64
N VAL A 362 -14.78 -2.98 -4.00
CA VAL A 362 -14.17 -2.31 -5.17
C VAL A 362 -14.13 -3.26 -6.35
N ALA A 363 -14.51 -2.74 -7.53
CA ALA A 363 -14.36 -3.49 -8.77
C ALA A 363 -12.91 -3.90 -9.04
N GLY A 364 -12.71 -5.12 -9.50
CA GLY A 364 -11.38 -5.64 -9.83
C GLY A 364 -10.69 -4.83 -10.92
N THR A 365 -11.43 -4.23 -11.83
CA THR A 365 -10.90 -3.33 -12.88
C THR A 365 -9.99 -2.21 -12.36
N ALA A 366 -10.12 -1.83 -11.09
CA ALA A 366 -9.23 -0.84 -10.45
C ALA A 366 -7.77 -1.34 -10.24
N PHE A 367 -7.50 -2.61 -10.46
CA PHE A 367 -6.24 -3.28 -10.13
C PHE A 367 -5.58 -3.97 -11.33
N PHE A 368 -6.16 -3.81 -12.52
CA PHE A 368 -5.68 -4.38 -13.76
C PHE A 368 -5.68 -3.33 -14.87
N THR A 369 -4.81 -3.49 -15.83
CA THR A 369 -4.83 -2.67 -17.07
C THR A 369 -5.95 -3.10 -18.02
N SER A 370 -6.32 -4.38 -17.95
CA SER A 370 -7.46 -4.94 -18.69
C SER A 370 -8.05 -6.14 -17.94
N GLY A 371 -9.37 -6.33 -18.05
CA GLY A 371 -10.06 -7.40 -17.35
C GLY A 371 -10.41 -7.05 -15.89
N GLY A 372 -10.63 -8.06 -15.04
CA GLY A 372 -11.02 -7.86 -13.65
C GLY A 372 -12.52 -7.58 -13.44
N ASP A 373 -13.34 -7.53 -14.48
CA ASP A 373 -14.79 -7.25 -14.38
C ASP A 373 -15.58 -8.25 -13.55
N ASN A 374 -15.06 -9.46 -13.41
CA ASN A 374 -15.70 -10.49 -12.59
C ASN A 374 -15.13 -10.55 -11.16
N LEU A 375 -14.20 -9.68 -10.81
CA LEU A 375 -13.59 -9.65 -9.48
C LEU A 375 -14.11 -8.46 -8.68
N LEU A 376 -14.32 -8.70 -7.38
CA LEU A 376 -14.54 -7.65 -6.40
C LEU A 376 -13.52 -7.79 -5.28
N ARG A 377 -12.93 -6.66 -4.84
CA ARG A 377 -12.03 -6.62 -3.68
C ARG A 377 -12.78 -6.19 -2.44
N PHE A 378 -12.59 -6.95 -1.36
CA PHE A 378 -13.10 -6.69 -0.02
C PHE A 378 -11.94 -6.46 0.95
N CYS A 379 -12.11 -5.54 1.90
CA CYS A 379 -11.17 -5.28 2.99
C CYS A 379 -11.73 -5.85 4.29
N PHE A 380 -10.98 -6.71 4.97
CA PHE A 380 -11.37 -7.27 6.28
C PHE A 380 -10.64 -6.62 7.46
N GLY A 381 -9.85 -5.57 7.24
CA GLY A 381 -9.24 -4.78 8.30
C GLY A 381 -10.26 -3.91 9.04
N LYS A 382 -11.27 -4.55 9.63
CA LYS A 382 -12.41 -3.91 10.28
C LYS A 382 -12.54 -4.32 11.75
N ARG A 383 -13.23 -3.49 12.53
CA ARG A 383 -13.66 -3.89 13.89
C ARG A 383 -14.58 -5.11 13.80
N PRO A 384 -14.53 -6.00 14.80
CA PRO A 384 -15.31 -7.25 14.78
C PRO A 384 -16.79 -7.01 14.48
N GLU A 385 -17.43 -6.04 15.12
CA GLU A 385 -18.86 -5.75 14.98
C GLU A 385 -19.22 -5.28 13.55
N ALA A 386 -18.32 -4.57 12.88
CA ALA A 386 -18.54 -4.14 11.50
C ALA A 386 -18.37 -5.31 10.54
N LEU A 387 -17.37 -6.17 10.78
CA LEU A 387 -17.13 -7.37 9.98
C LEU A 387 -18.26 -8.39 10.15
N ASP A 388 -18.75 -8.62 11.37
CA ASP A 388 -19.88 -9.51 11.67
C ASP A 388 -21.13 -9.09 10.87
N ARG A 389 -21.46 -7.80 10.93
CA ARG A 389 -22.60 -7.26 10.18
C ARG A 389 -22.40 -7.39 8.66
N ALA A 390 -21.20 -7.14 8.17
CA ALA A 390 -20.90 -7.31 6.75
C ALA A 390 -21.04 -8.76 6.32
N CYS A 391 -20.52 -9.71 7.08
CA CYS A 391 -20.62 -11.14 6.80
C CYS A 391 -22.07 -11.63 6.85
N ALA A 392 -22.87 -11.16 7.82
CA ALA A 392 -24.30 -11.48 7.88
C ALA A 392 -25.06 -10.94 6.66
N ALA A 393 -24.78 -9.69 6.26
CA ALA A 393 -25.39 -9.07 5.11
C ALA A 393 -24.99 -9.75 3.78
N LEU A 394 -23.74 -10.16 3.63
CA LEU A 394 -23.28 -10.93 2.46
C LEU A 394 -24.00 -12.26 2.35
N ARG A 395 -24.22 -12.99 3.44
CA ARG A 395 -24.96 -14.28 3.45
C ARG A 395 -26.43 -14.15 3.02
N SER A 396 -26.98 -12.94 3.01
CA SER A 396 -28.35 -12.70 2.52
C SER A 396 -28.44 -12.44 1.01
N LEU A 397 -27.30 -12.48 0.28
CA LEU A 397 -27.24 -12.32 -1.16
C LEU A 397 -27.83 -13.57 -1.86
#